data_e178f01c095f6479712a6d5dd55fba7f
#
_entry.id   e178f01c095f6479712a6d5dd55fba7f
#
_cell.length_a   1.000
_cell.length_b   1.000
_cell.length_c   1.000
_cell.angle_alpha   90.00
_cell.angle_beta   90.00
_cell.angle_gamma   90.00
#
_symmetry.space_group_name_H-M   'P 1'
#
loop_
_entity.id
_entity.type
_entity.pdbx_description
1 polymer ?
#
loop_
_entity_poly.entity_id
_entity_poly.type
_entity_poly.pdbx_seq_one_letter_code
_entity_poly.pdbx_strand_id
1 'polypeptide(L)'
;RLMQGKIGSIVAIEPATGEILCMVSSPSYDPRLMVGRDRGKNHKMLSKDPRKPLLNRAISGQYPPGSTFKPTQALTFLQEGLITAGTQFPCHHGFRYGRFFQRCHGHASPISLIPALATSCNAYFSQGFFRMMSARRRYGNVQNAMTRWKDYMVSMGYGYALGTDLPGERR
;
A
#
# COMPACT_ATOMS: atom_id res chain seq x y z
N ARG A 1 -2.18 24.37 0.04
CA ARG A 1 -1.36 24.82 -1.12
C ARG A 1 -0.72 23.63 -1.84
N LEU A 2 -0.09 22.65 -1.15
CA LEU A 2 0.61 21.51 -1.77
C LEU A 2 -0.28 20.63 -2.67
N MET A 3 -1.58 20.56 -2.38
CA MET A 3 -2.55 19.75 -3.12
C MET A 3 -3.31 20.52 -4.21
N GLN A 4 -3.01 21.81 -4.39
CA GLN A 4 -3.70 22.64 -5.38
C GLN A 4 -3.52 22.06 -6.79
N GLY A 5 -4.65 21.83 -7.49
CA GLY A 5 -4.65 21.23 -8.83
C GLY A 5 -4.32 19.72 -8.89
N LYS A 6 -4.11 19.06 -7.75
CA LYS A 6 -3.78 17.63 -7.67
C LYS A 6 -4.96 16.81 -7.15
N ILE A 7 -5.03 15.54 -7.53
CA ILE A 7 -6.01 14.58 -7.01
C ILE A 7 -5.25 13.59 -6.13
N GLY A 8 -5.66 13.47 -4.86
CA GLY A 8 -5.01 12.60 -3.89
C GLY A 8 -5.34 12.96 -2.46
N SER A 9 -4.55 12.45 -1.51
CA SER A 9 -4.68 12.77 -0.08
C SER A 9 -3.31 12.91 0.57
N ILE A 10 -3.28 13.64 1.68
CA ILE A 10 -2.14 13.71 2.62
C ILE A 10 -2.69 13.39 4.01
N VAL A 11 -2.03 12.47 4.70
CA VAL A 11 -2.32 12.15 6.10
C VAL A 11 -1.01 12.22 6.87
N ALA A 12 -1.01 12.92 7.99
CA ALA A 12 0.10 12.93 8.93
C ALA A 12 -0.38 12.36 10.27
N ILE A 13 0.37 11.41 10.80
CA ILE A 13 0.04 10.68 12.03
C ILE A 13 1.23 10.78 12.97
N GLU A 14 0.97 11.05 14.27
CA GLU A 14 1.97 10.96 15.31
C GLU A 14 2.27 9.47 15.59
N PRO A 15 3.49 8.98 15.35
CA PRO A 15 3.77 7.54 15.46
C PRO A 15 3.65 7.00 16.88
N ALA A 16 3.89 7.84 17.90
CA ALA A 16 3.88 7.43 19.30
C ALA A 16 2.47 7.22 19.85
N THR A 17 1.48 7.99 19.36
CA THR A 17 0.11 8.01 19.89
C THR A 17 -0.94 7.52 18.90
N GLY A 18 -0.62 7.55 17.60
CA GLY A 18 -1.57 7.27 16.52
C GLY A 18 -2.50 8.45 16.19
N GLU A 19 -2.31 9.61 16.83
CA GLU A 19 -3.12 10.80 16.58
C GLU A 19 -2.95 11.33 15.15
N ILE A 20 -4.08 11.67 14.53
CA ILE A 20 -4.10 12.26 13.19
C ILE A 20 -3.82 13.75 13.28
N LEU A 21 -2.60 14.17 12.98
CA LEU A 21 -2.17 15.56 12.99
C LEU A 21 -2.70 16.37 11.80
N CYS A 22 -2.88 15.71 10.66
CA CYS A 22 -3.37 16.34 9.44
C CYS A 22 -4.04 15.31 8.54
N MET A 23 -5.18 15.68 7.96
CA MET A 23 -5.86 14.89 6.94
C MET A 23 -6.40 15.81 5.85
N VAL A 24 -5.92 15.60 4.63
CA VAL A 24 -6.33 16.38 3.45
C VAL A 24 -6.78 15.46 2.34
N SER A 25 -7.95 15.72 1.76
CA SER A 25 -8.45 15.08 0.54
C SER A 25 -8.61 16.14 -0.56
N SER A 26 -8.09 15.88 -1.75
CA SER A 26 -8.15 16.81 -2.89
C SER A 26 -8.64 16.09 -4.16
N PRO A 27 -9.48 16.75 -5.01
CA PRO A 27 -10.11 18.03 -4.72
C PRO A 27 -11.10 17.94 -3.56
N SER A 28 -11.30 19.05 -2.89
CA SER A 28 -12.37 19.22 -1.92
C SER A 28 -13.44 20.16 -2.50
N TYR A 29 -14.46 20.42 -1.75
CA TYR A 29 -15.53 21.35 -2.10
C TYR A 29 -15.75 22.37 -0.97
N ASP A 30 -16.39 23.48 -1.28
CA ASP A 30 -16.83 24.46 -0.27
C ASP A 30 -18.03 23.88 0.49
N PRO A 31 -17.93 23.65 1.83
CA PRO A 31 -19.03 23.11 2.63
C PRO A 31 -20.30 23.96 2.57
N ARG A 32 -20.20 25.26 2.28
CA ARG A 32 -21.33 26.17 2.12
C ARG A 32 -22.25 25.77 0.97
N LEU A 33 -21.74 25.04 -0.02
CA LEU A 33 -22.54 24.48 -1.12
C LEU A 33 -23.55 23.42 -0.65
N MET A 34 -23.34 22.84 0.53
CA MET A 34 -24.15 21.75 1.08
C MET A 34 -25.23 22.25 2.06
N VAL A 35 -25.40 23.55 2.19
CA VAL A 35 -26.41 24.17 3.03
C VAL A 35 -27.39 25.02 2.20
N GLY A 36 -28.57 25.35 2.76
CA GLY A 36 -29.57 26.19 2.14
C GLY A 36 -30.41 25.51 1.05
N ARG A 37 -31.14 26.31 0.29
CA ARG A 37 -32.13 25.85 -0.70
C ARG A 37 -31.50 25.15 -1.90
N ASP A 38 -30.28 25.53 -2.29
CA ASP A 38 -29.57 25.00 -3.46
C ASP A 38 -28.76 23.71 -3.18
N ARG A 39 -28.76 23.20 -1.93
CA ARG A 39 -27.94 22.03 -1.55
C ARG A 39 -28.13 20.82 -2.47
N GLY A 40 -29.36 20.53 -2.89
CA GLY A 40 -29.66 19.41 -3.78
C GLY A 40 -29.07 19.56 -5.17
N LYS A 41 -29.15 20.76 -5.74
CA LYS A 41 -28.52 21.12 -7.02
C LYS A 41 -27.00 21.01 -6.91
N ASN A 42 -26.44 21.59 -5.87
CA ASN A 42 -24.99 21.56 -5.62
C ASN A 42 -24.46 20.14 -5.39
N HIS A 43 -25.16 19.33 -4.59
CA HIS A 43 -24.81 17.91 -4.40
C HIS A 43 -24.81 17.15 -5.73
N LYS A 44 -25.84 17.34 -6.57
CA LYS A 44 -25.91 16.70 -7.89
C LYS A 44 -24.76 17.15 -8.81
N MET A 45 -24.38 18.41 -8.77
CA MET A 45 -23.22 18.94 -9.50
C MET A 45 -21.92 18.28 -9.01
N LEU A 46 -21.65 18.26 -7.71
CA LEU A 46 -20.44 17.67 -7.11
C LEU A 46 -20.38 16.15 -7.32
N SER A 47 -21.51 15.45 -7.29
CA SER A 47 -21.59 14.01 -7.54
C SER A 47 -21.26 13.63 -8.97
N LYS A 48 -21.49 14.53 -9.94
CA LYS A 48 -21.20 14.34 -11.36
C LYS A 48 -19.78 14.78 -11.74
N ASP A 49 -19.06 15.48 -10.85
CA ASP A 49 -17.69 15.91 -11.13
C ASP A 49 -16.78 14.68 -11.23
N PRO A 50 -16.11 14.44 -12.39
CA PRO A 50 -15.24 13.29 -12.60
C PRO A 50 -14.06 13.24 -11.62
N ARG A 51 -13.69 14.36 -11.03
CA ARG A 51 -12.64 14.44 -10.01
C ARG A 51 -13.11 13.95 -8.62
N LYS A 52 -14.41 13.66 -8.44
CA LYS A 52 -15.01 13.10 -7.22
C LYS A 52 -14.68 13.91 -5.95
N PRO A 53 -15.06 15.19 -5.86
CA PRO A 53 -14.72 16.03 -4.69
C PRO A 53 -15.41 15.58 -3.39
N LEU A 54 -16.52 14.82 -3.47
CA LEU A 54 -17.22 14.27 -2.31
C LEU A 54 -16.51 13.04 -1.70
N LEU A 55 -15.54 12.45 -2.41
CA LEU A 55 -14.82 11.28 -1.91
C LEU A 55 -13.72 11.71 -0.93
N ASN A 56 -13.83 11.29 0.33
CA ASN A 56 -12.71 11.40 1.26
C ASN A 56 -11.64 10.35 0.92
N ARG A 57 -10.63 10.76 0.16
CA ARG A 57 -9.58 9.87 -0.33
C ARG A 57 -8.66 9.36 0.76
N ALA A 58 -8.54 10.09 1.85
CA ALA A 58 -7.70 9.68 2.98
C ALA A 58 -8.25 8.43 3.69
N ILE A 59 -9.59 8.27 3.70
CA ILE A 59 -10.29 7.19 4.42
C ILE A 59 -10.83 6.13 3.46
N SER A 60 -11.42 6.58 2.34
CA SER A 60 -12.14 5.69 1.42
C SER A 60 -11.40 5.45 0.11
N GLY A 61 -10.24 6.08 -0.10
CA GLY A 61 -9.43 5.89 -1.31
C GLY A 61 -8.70 4.54 -1.27
N GLN A 62 -8.82 3.76 -2.36
CA GLN A 62 -8.09 2.50 -2.52
C GLN A 62 -7.06 2.67 -3.63
N TYR A 63 -5.79 2.63 -3.26
CA TYR A 63 -4.66 2.82 -4.18
C TYR A 63 -3.64 1.70 -4.02
N PRO A 64 -2.97 1.26 -5.09
CA PRO A 64 -1.83 0.36 -4.96
C PRO A 64 -0.74 1.00 -4.08
N PRO A 65 -0.27 0.33 -3.02
CA PRO A 65 0.71 0.90 -2.12
C PRO A 65 2.09 1.09 -2.77
N GLY A 66 2.36 0.35 -3.85
CA GLY A 66 3.66 0.40 -4.53
C GLY A 66 4.81 -0.03 -3.61
N SER A 67 5.95 0.63 -3.75
CA SER A 67 7.17 0.28 -3.00
C SER A 67 7.12 0.58 -1.50
N THR A 68 6.16 1.35 -1.04
CA THR A 68 5.94 1.57 0.41
C THR A 68 5.52 0.30 1.13
N PHE A 69 5.07 -0.73 0.39
CA PHE A 69 4.71 -2.04 0.92
C PHE A 69 5.92 -2.97 1.14
N LYS A 70 7.10 -2.64 0.60
CA LYS A 70 8.30 -3.50 0.72
C LYS A 70 8.81 -3.72 2.14
N PRO A 71 8.80 -2.75 3.06
CA PRO A 71 9.14 -2.98 4.46
C PRO A 71 8.24 -4.04 5.11
N THR A 72 6.94 -4.02 4.88
CA THR A 72 5.98 -5.04 5.36
C THR A 72 6.34 -6.43 4.82
N GLN A 73 6.66 -6.54 3.54
CA GLN A 73 7.14 -7.78 2.94
C GLN A 73 8.45 -8.27 3.57
N ALA A 74 9.41 -7.36 3.80
CA ALA A 74 10.68 -7.68 4.42
C ALA A 74 10.49 -8.28 5.82
N LEU A 75 9.67 -7.64 6.66
CA LEU A 75 9.34 -8.13 8.00
C LEU A 75 8.72 -9.51 7.96
N THR A 76 7.77 -9.73 7.05
CA THR A 76 7.13 -11.05 6.86
C THR A 76 8.14 -12.12 6.48
N PHE A 77 9.05 -11.86 5.53
CA PHE A 77 10.04 -12.83 5.08
C PHE A 77 11.09 -13.12 6.15
N LEU A 78 11.49 -12.11 6.92
CA LEU A 78 12.42 -12.28 8.06
C LEU A 78 11.77 -13.11 9.17
N GLN A 79 10.55 -12.78 9.57
CA GLN A 79 9.80 -13.47 10.62
C GLN A 79 9.55 -14.94 10.26
N GLU A 80 9.27 -15.22 8.99
CA GLU A 80 9.14 -16.58 8.49
C GLU A 80 10.50 -17.28 8.26
N GLY A 81 11.63 -16.62 8.54
CA GLY A 81 12.95 -17.21 8.31
C GLY A 81 13.22 -17.60 6.86
N LEU A 82 12.49 -17.00 5.92
CA LEU A 82 12.68 -17.20 4.48
C LEU A 82 13.94 -16.50 3.98
N ILE A 83 14.26 -15.37 4.61
CA ILE A 83 15.48 -14.60 4.38
C ILE A 83 16.12 -14.20 5.69
N THR A 84 17.39 -13.81 5.63
CA THR A 84 18.11 -13.04 6.65
C THR A 84 18.51 -11.70 6.07
N ALA A 85 19.03 -10.78 6.88
CA ALA A 85 19.55 -9.50 6.38
C ALA A 85 20.64 -9.67 5.31
N GLY A 86 21.44 -10.77 5.42
CA GLY A 86 22.50 -11.12 4.47
C GLY A 86 22.06 -11.93 3.26
N THR A 87 20.81 -12.37 3.20
CA THR A 87 20.30 -13.13 2.03
C THR A 87 20.38 -12.28 0.78
N GLN A 88 21.05 -12.79 -0.24
CA GLN A 88 21.23 -12.12 -1.52
C GLN A 88 20.38 -12.78 -2.61
N PHE A 89 19.81 -11.96 -3.47
CA PHE A 89 19.13 -12.39 -4.68
C PHE A 89 19.71 -11.67 -5.91
N PRO A 90 19.83 -12.36 -7.06
CA PRO A 90 20.22 -11.72 -8.30
C PRO A 90 19.11 -10.79 -8.82
N CYS A 91 19.52 -9.69 -9.49
CA CYS A 91 18.61 -8.81 -10.22
C CYS A 91 19.20 -8.55 -11.61
N HIS A 92 18.59 -9.12 -12.62
CA HIS A 92 18.91 -8.89 -14.02
C HIS A 92 17.86 -7.96 -14.64
N HIS A 93 17.84 -6.70 -14.16
CA HIS A 93 16.82 -5.69 -14.50
C HIS A 93 15.36 -6.11 -14.25
N GLY A 94 15.14 -7.15 -13.45
CA GLY A 94 13.82 -7.65 -13.09
C GLY A 94 13.79 -9.07 -12.58
N PHE A 95 12.57 -9.55 -12.34
CA PHE A 95 12.26 -10.93 -11.97
C PHE A 95 11.31 -11.54 -12.98
N ARG A 96 11.61 -12.76 -13.44
CA ARG A 96 10.79 -13.51 -14.39
C ARG A 96 10.26 -14.80 -13.76
N TYR A 97 8.98 -15.04 -13.95
CA TYR A 97 8.35 -16.32 -13.62
C TYR A 97 7.36 -16.70 -14.75
N GLY A 98 7.69 -17.70 -15.52
CA GLY A 98 6.94 -18.06 -16.73
C GLY A 98 6.85 -16.88 -17.70
N ARG A 99 5.63 -16.46 -18.03
CA ARG A 99 5.37 -15.30 -18.90
C ARG A 99 5.35 -13.97 -18.15
N PHE A 100 5.28 -13.99 -16.83
CA PHE A 100 5.29 -12.78 -16.01
C PHE A 100 6.72 -12.21 -15.89
N PHE A 101 6.85 -10.91 -16.07
CA PHE A 101 8.09 -10.18 -15.87
C PHE A 101 7.87 -8.90 -15.06
N GLN A 102 8.42 -8.86 -13.85
CA GLN A 102 8.44 -7.67 -13.02
C GLN A 102 9.71 -6.88 -13.30
N ARG A 103 9.58 -5.75 -13.97
CA ARG A 103 10.71 -4.86 -14.29
C ARG A 103 11.35 -4.26 -13.04
N CYS A 104 12.67 -4.11 -13.06
CA CYS A 104 13.45 -3.38 -12.07
C CYS A 104 14.38 -2.38 -12.76
N HIS A 105 14.85 -1.39 -12.01
CA HIS A 105 15.84 -0.43 -12.47
C HIS A 105 17.28 -0.94 -12.25
N GLY A 106 18.29 -0.22 -12.77
CA GLY A 106 19.69 -0.58 -12.64
C GLY A 106 20.22 -0.34 -11.22
N HIS A 107 20.90 -1.34 -10.66
CA HIS A 107 21.64 -1.29 -9.40
C HIS A 107 22.59 -2.49 -9.33
N ALA A 108 23.46 -2.56 -8.30
CA ALA A 108 24.35 -3.69 -8.09
C ALA A 108 23.60 -5.03 -7.91
N SER A 109 24.17 -6.11 -8.43
CA SER A 109 23.61 -7.46 -8.36
C SER A 109 24.74 -8.49 -8.12
N PRO A 110 24.57 -9.49 -7.22
CA PRO A 110 23.39 -9.73 -6.38
C PRO A 110 23.21 -8.65 -5.30
N ILE A 111 22.02 -8.57 -4.71
CA ILE A 111 21.68 -7.55 -3.73
C ILE A 111 21.09 -8.17 -2.46
N SER A 112 21.49 -7.68 -1.29
CA SER A 112 20.95 -8.08 0.02
C SER A 112 19.80 -7.16 0.46
N LEU A 113 19.16 -7.48 1.60
CA LEU A 113 17.91 -6.86 2.04
C LEU A 113 18.00 -5.33 2.18
N ILE A 114 19.01 -4.82 2.90
CA ILE A 114 19.10 -3.37 3.17
C ILE A 114 19.35 -2.57 1.89
N PRO A 115 20.33 -2.92 1.05
CA PRO A 115 20.45 -2.28 -0.26
C PRO A 115 19.22 -2.45 -1.15
N ALA A 116 18.51 -3.60 -1.08
CA ALA A 116 17.28 -3.82 -1.85
C ALA A 116 16.13 -2.89 -1.42
N LEU A 117 16.03 -2.56 -0.12
CA LEU A 117 15.12 -1.53 0.37
C LEU A 117 15.55 -0.15 -0.10
N ALA A 118 16.82 0.21 0.08
CA ALA A 118 17.37 1.52 -0.28
C ALA A 118 17.21 1.84 -1.77
N THR A 119 17.48 0.85 -2.64
CA THR A 119 17.31 0.99 -4.09
C THR A 119 15.92 0.60 -4.58
N SER A 120 15.02 0.19 -3.68
CA SER A 120 13.67 -0.25 -4.05
C SER A 120 13.64 -1.40 -5.09
N CYS A 121 14.51 -2.41 -4.95
CA CYS A 121 14.65 -3.51 -5.90
C CYS A 121 13.37 -4.36 -6.00
N ASN A 122 12.69 -4.32 -7.12
CA ASN A 122 11.49 -5.14 -7.36
C ASN A 122 11.81 -6.63 -7.45
N ALA A 123 12.95 -6.98 -8.06
CA ALA A 123 13.35 -8.38 -8.23
C ALA A 123 13.60 -9.08 -6.88
N TYR A 124 14.21 -8.38 -5.92
CA TYR A 124 14.45 -8.93 -4.58
C TYR A 124 13.14 -9.33 -3.90
N PHE A 125 12.18 -8.42 -3.86
CA PHE A 125 10.90 -8.68 -3.18
C PHE A 125 10.02 -9.68 -3.94
N SER A 126 10.08 -9.71 -5.26
CA SER A 126 9.40 -10.74 -6.07
C SER A 126 9.98 -12.13 -5.80
N GLN A 127 11.30 -12.26 -5.66
CA GLN A 127 11.96 -13.52 -5.32
C GLN A 127 11.65 -13.97 -3.89
N GLY A 128 11.63 -13.04 -2.92
CA GLY A 128 11.22 -13.32 -1.55
C GLY A 128 9.79 -13.86 -1.47
N PHE A 129 8.87 -13.20 -2.16
CA PHE A 129 7.47 -13.65 -2.25
C PHE A 129 7.34 -15.01 -2.95
N PHE A 130 8.02 -15.18 -4.08
CA PHE A 130 8.04 -16.46 -4.78
C PHE A 130 8.61 -17.59 -3.90
N ARG A 131 9.67 -17.32 -3.14
CA ARG A 131 10.26 -18.27 -2.19
C ARG A 131 9.25 -18.70 -1.13
N MET A 132 8.45 -17.76 -0.60
CA MET A 132 7.36 -18.05 0.34
C MET A 132 6.31 -18.95 -0.30
N MET A 133 5.80 -18.57 -1.47
CA MET A 133 4.73 -19.31 -2.16
C MET A 133 5.18 -20.70 -2.62
N SER A 134 6.49 -20.89 -2.85
CA SER A 134 7.08 -22.15 -3.29
C SER A 134 7.53 -23.07 -2.16
N ALA A 135 7.48 -22.64 -0.90
CA ALA A 135 7.96 -23.39 0.26
C ALA A 135 7.00 -24.52 0.68
N ARG A 136 6.78 -25.50 -0.21
CA ARG A 136 5.83 -26.60 -0.02
C ARG A 136 6.12 -27.45 1.23
N ARG A 137 7.40 -27.67 1.56
CA ARG A 137 7.78 -28.42 2.78
C ARG A 137 7.31 -27.73 4.06
N ARG A 138 7.18 -26.39 4.03
CA ARG A 138 6.78 -25.59 5.18
C ARG A 138 5.25 -25.38 5.26
N TYR A 139 4.62 -25.11 4.14
CA TYR A 139 3.20 -24.74 4.09
C TYR A 139 2.29 -25.80 3.47
N GLY A 140 2.86 -26.85 2.89
CA GLY A 140 2.12 -27.91 2.19
C GLY A 140 1.72 -27.49 0.76
N ASN A 141 1.07 -26.36 0.61
CA ASN A 141 0.61 -25.85 -0.68
C ASN A 141 0.64 -24.31 -0.73
N VAL A 142 0.42 -23.76 -1.92
CA VAL A 142 0.41 -22.30 -2.16
C VAL A 142 -0.72 -21.61 -1.40
N GLN A 143 -1.87 -22.27 -1.25
CA GLN A 143 -3.02 -21.70 -0.55
C GLN A 143 -2.69 -21.43 0.93
N ASN A 144 -2.06 -22.38 1.60
CA ASN A 144 -1.62 -22.22 2.98
C ASN A 144 -0.54 -21.14 3.12
N ALA A 145 0.42 -21.09 2.18
CA ALA A 145 1.42 -20.02 2.14
C ALA A 145 0.77 -18.64 1.99
N MET A 146 -0.24 -18.51 1.13
CA MET A 146 -0.99 -17.27 0.94
C MET A 146 -1.80 -16.90 2.19
N THR A 147 -2.44 -17.88 2.85
CA THR A 147 -3.15 -17.66 4.12
C THR A 147 -2.17 -17.15 5.18
N ARG A 148 -1.01 -17.79 5.32
CA ARG A 148 0.02 -17.36 6.26
C ARG A 148 0.52 -15.94 5.97
N TRP A 149 0.76 -15.61 4.71
CA TRP A 149 1.10 -14.26 4.31
C TRP A 149 0.00 -13.26 4.67
N LYS A 150 -1.26 -13.59 4.39
CA LYS A 150 -2.43 -12.77 4.75
C LYS A 150 -2.50 -12.53 6.26
N ASP A 151 -2.23 -13.53 7.10
CA ASP A 151 -2.24 -13.40 8.55
C ASP A 151 -1.25 -12.34 9.03
N TYR A 152 -0.05 -12.27 8.42
CA TYR A 152 0.90 -11.18 8.67
C TYR A 152 0.35 -9.82 8.25
N MET A 153 -0.29 -9.73 7.10
CA MET A 153 -0.89 -8.47 6.65
C MET A 153 -1.96 -8.00 7.64
N VAL A 154 -2.83 -8.91 8.06
CA VAL A 154 -3.87 -8.63 9.06
C VAL A 154 -3.25 -8.21 10.40
N SER A 155 -2.22 -8.88 10.88
CA SER A 155 -1.53 -8.52 12.13
C SER A 155 -0.86 -7.15 12.10
N MET A 156 -0.55 -6.64 10.91
CA MET A 156 0.01 -5.29 10.69
C MET A 156 -1.08 -4.24 10.37
N GLY A 157 -2.36 -4.55 10.51
CA GLY A 157 -3.46 -3.60 10.34
C GLY A 157 -4.06 -3.54 8.93
N TYR A 158 -3.67 -4.42 8.01
CA TYR A 158 -4.24 -4.42 6.67
C TYR A 158 -5.50 -5.30 6.58
N GLY A 159 -6.50 -4.82 5.84
CA GLY A 159 -7.65 -5.63 5.44
C GLY A 159 -8.82 -5.69 6.41
N TYR A 160 -8.82 -4.86 7.47
CA TYR A 160 -9.97 -4.65 8.35
C TYR A 160 -10.13 -3.18 8.72
N ALA A 161 -11.29 -2.80 9.23
CA ALA A 161 -11.54 -1.45 9.72
C ALA A 161 -10.73 -1.19 10.99
N LEU A 162 -10.02 -0.07 11.04
CA LEU A 162 -9.17 0.31 12.18
C LEU A 162 -9.97 0.92 13.33
N GLY A 163 -11.27 1.18 13.13
CA GLY A 163 -12.14 1.75 14.15
C GLY A 163 -11.91 3.24 14.38
N THR A 164 -11.53 3.96 13.30
CA THR A 164 -11.46 5.42 13.38
C THR A 164 -12.84 6.01 13.64
N ASP A 165 -12.91 7.15 14.30
CA ASP A 165 -14.14 7.91 14.56
C ASP A 165 -14.68 8.62 13.30
N LEU A 166 -13.99 8.48 12.18
CA LEU A 166 -14.34 9.12 10.91
C LEU A 166 -15.24 8.21 10.05
N PRO A 167 -16.35 8.73 9.51
CA PRO A 167 -17.26 7.92 8.70
C PRO A 167 -16.66 7.55 7.34
N GLY A 168 -17.04 6.38 6.82
CA GLY A 168 -16.71 5.95 5.46
C GLY A 168 -15.38 5.19 5.34
N GLU A 169 -14.84 4.68 6.45
CA GLU A 169 -13.70 3.77 6.42
C GLU A 169 -14.02 2.52 5.59
N ARG A 170 -13.14 2.17 4.65
CA ARG A 170 -13.25 0.96 3.83
C ARG A 170 -12.27 -0.10 4.30
N ARG A 171 -12.73 -1.34 4.24
CA ARG A 171 -11.93 -2.55 4.51
C ARG A 171 -11.06 -2.92 3.32
#